data_0c96ac03ed1a545b82014272976b36f2
#
_entry.id   0c96ac03ed1a545b82014272976b36f2
#
_cell.length_a   1.000
_cell.length_b   1.000
_cell.length_c   1.000
_cell.angle_alpha   90.00
_cell.angle_beta   90.00
_cell.angle_gamma   90.00
#
_symmetry.space_group_name_H-M   'P 1'
#
loop_
_entity.id
_entity.type
_entity.pdbx_description
1 polymer ?
#
loop_
_entity_poly.entity_id
_entity_poly.type
_entity_poly.pdbx_seq_one_letter_code
_entity_poly.pdbx_strand_id
1 'polypeptide(L)'
;MLFAFLHELGHLFAGVILGFKPKSLSINPVGLSIAFNVKVDDYNDKIGNGNILALKKLIIALMGPTVNFLIVIIFMLFDLEFFNIRRECVIYSNILIGLFNLIPVYPLDGGRVLRSLLHIVVGLQKSYEYINVISNVCVIVLTFFSSIMVFYLKNVSVVVIIGYLWCLVIRENKMMNWRRSWERNWGRFSFPVL
;
A
#
# COMPACT_ATOMS: atom_id res chain seq x y z
N MET A 1 5.32 -11.18 12.60
CA MET A 1 4.70 -9.99 13.23
C MET A 1 5.68 -8.83 13.38
N LEU A 2 6.87 -9.01 13.99
CA LEU A 2 7.83 -7.93 14.24
C LEU A 2 8.24 -7.16 12.98
N PHE A 3 8.61 -7.85 11.90
CA PHE A 3 9.05 -7.19 10.65
C PHE A 3 7.93 -6.44 9.92
N ALA A 4 6.70 -6.91 10.04
CA ALA A 4 5.54 -6.16 9.55
C ALA A 4 5.29 -4.90 10.40
N PHE A 5 5.53 -4.96 11.70
CA PHE A 5 5.48 -3.78 12.56
C PHE A 5 6.56 -2.75 12.22
N LEU A 6 7.81 -3.20 11.98
CA LEU A 6 8.90 -2.32 11.55
C LEU A 6 8.63 -1.67 10.19
N HIS A 7 8.02 -2.40 9.27
CA HIS A 7 7.54 -1.89 7.99
C HIS A 7 6.56 -0.71 8.20
N GLU A 8 5.54 -0.89 9.05
CA GLU A 8 4.56 0.17 9.34
C GLU A 8 5.19 1.38 10.07
N LEU A 9 6.18 1.12 10.94
CA LEU A 9 6.96 2.20 11.55
C LEU A 9 7.71 3.03 10.49
N GLY A 10 8.17 2.41 9.40
CA GLY A 10 8.76 3.13 8.27
C GLY A 10 7.80 4.16 7.67
N HIS A 11 6.55 3.78 7.43
CA HIS A 11 5.51 4.71 6.96
C HIS A 11 5.22 5.82 7.96
N LEU A 12 5.11 5.48 9.25
CA LEU A 12 4.86 6.44 10.32
C LEU A 12 5.97 7.49 10.39
N PHE A 13 7.23 7.03 10.42
CA PHE A 13 8.41 7.89 10.50
C PHE A 13 8.48 8.88 9.32
N ALA A 14 8.30 8.37 8.10
CA ALA A 14 8.26 9.21 6.91
C ALA A 14 7.10 10.21 6.94
N GLY A 15 5.92 9.78 7.38
CA GLY A 15 4.75 10.65 7.48
C GLY A 15 4.98 11.81 8.45
N VAL A 16 5.53 11.52 9.63
CA VAL A 16 5.84 12.54 10.65
C VAL A 16 6.90 13.52 10.15
N ILE A 17 7.99 13.04 9.53
CA ILE A 17 9.05 13.91 8.96
C ILE A 17 8.47 14.83 7.88
N LEU A 18 7.56 14.32 7.04
CA LEU A 18 6.93 15.12 5.98
C LEU A 18 5.82 16.05 6.49
N GLY A 19 5.60 16.12 7.80
CA GLY A 19 4.70 17.05 8.46
C GLY A 19 3.25 16.56 8.57
N PHE A 20 2.96 15.28 8.29
CA PHE A 20 1.64 14.72 8.47
C PHE A 20 1.40 14.35 9.94
N LYS A 21 0.22 14.70 10.46
CA LYS A 21 -0.19 14.28 11.81
C LYS A 21 -0.88 12.92 11.73
N PRO A 22 -0.41 11.90 12.47
CA PRO A 22 -1.11 10.63 12.56
C PRO A 22 -2.49 10.84 13.21
N LYS A 23 -3.54 10.31 12.58
CA LYS A 23 -4.93 10.42 13.05
C LYS A 23 -5.35 9.20 13.84
N SER A 24 -5.07 8.04 13.31
CA SER A 24 -5.46 6.77 13.92
C SER A 24 -4.54 5.64 13.50
N LEU A 25 -4.33 4.74 14.41
CA LEU A 25 -3.68 3.46 14.22
C LEU A 25 -4.79 2.40 14.20
N SER A 26 -4.92 1.66 13.11
CA SER A 26 -5.88 0.57 13.00
C SER A 26 -5.16 -0.76 12.77
N ILE A 27 -5.58 -1.77 13.53
CA ILE A 27 -5.09 -3.14 13.38
C ILE A 27 -6.03 -3.85 12.41
N ASN A 28 -5.49 -4.27 11.28
CA ASN A 28 -6.20 -5.07 10.29
C ASN A 28 -5.66 -6.51 10.31
N PRO A 29 -6.40 -7.51 9.80
CA PRO A 29 -5.93 -8.90 9.74
C PRO A 29 -4.57 -9.10 9.05
N VAL A 30 -4.12 -8.14 8.24
CA VAL A 30 -2.87 -8.20 7.46
C VAL A 30 -1.77 -7.33 8.06
N GLY A 31 -2.06 -6.52 9.08
CA GLY A 31 -1.07 -5.68 9.74
C GLY A 31 -1.67 -4.42 10.35
N LEU A 32 -0.80 -3.56 10.81
CA LEU A 32 -1.13 -2.22 11.26
C LEU A 32 -1.35 -1.33 10.04
N SER A 33 -2.30 -0.40 10.11
CA SER A 33 -2.39 0.66 9.11
C SER A 33 -2.54 2.02 9.79
N ILE A 34 -1.82 3.00 9.27
CA ILE A 34 -1.74 4.34 9.82
C ILE A 34 -2.50 5.29 8.91
N ALA A 35 -3.50 5.95 9.45
CA ALA A 35 -4.18 7.05 8.77
C ALA A 35 -3.56 8.38 9.18
N PHE A 36 -3.28 9.23 8.19
CA PHE A 36 -2.77 10.58 8.40
C PHE A 36 -3.86 11.62 8.14
N ASN A 37 -3.90 12.68 8.97
CA ASN A 37 -4.69 13.85 8.67
C ASN A 37 -4.02 14.66 7.54
N VAL A 38 -4.73 14.80 6.43
CA VAL A 38 -4.36 15.73 5.36
C VAL A 38 -5.18 17.00 5.58
N LYS A 39 -4.53 18.14 5.80
CA LYS A 39 -5.23 19.41 5.91
C LYS A 39 -5.86 19.76 4.56
N VAL A 40 -7.07 20.29 4.60
CA VAL A 40 -7.83 20.73 3.39
C VAL A 40 -7.08 21.83 2.63
N ASP A 41 -6.31 22.64 3.34
CA ASP A 41 -5.47 23.71 2.77
C ASP A 41 -4.43 23.17 1.76
N ASP A 42 -3.96 21.91 1.95
CA ASP A 42 -3.03 21.26 1.03
C ASP A 42 -3.66 20.90 -0.33
N TYR A 43 -5.01 20.94 -0.44
CA TYR A 43 -5.74 20.65 -1.68
C TYR A 43 -6.19 21.91 -2.42
N ASN A 44 -6.30 23.05 -1.72
CA ASN A 44 -6.94 24.25 -2.27
C ASN A 44 -5.97 25.18 -3.00
N ASP A 45 -4.66 25.00 -2.79
CA ASP A 45 -3.65 25.74 -3.53
C ASP A 45 -3.27 25.03 -4.82
N LYS A 46 -3.52 25.72 -5.93
CA LYS A 46 -3.10 25.53 -7.34
C LYS A 46 -2.27 24.26 -7.66
N ILE A 47 -2.42 23.75 -8.83
CA ILE A 47 -1.82 22.54 -9.47
C ILE A 47 -0.42 22.13 -8.95
N GLY A 48 0.42 23.08 -8.50
CA GLY A 48 1.75 22.83 -7.94
C GLY A 48 1.73 22.10 -6.59
N ASN A 49 0.85 22.46 -5.67
CA ASN A 49 0.77 21.86 -4.34
C ASN A 49 0.17 20.44 -4.36
N GLY A 50 -0.71 20.15 -5.33
CA GLY A 50 -1.23 18.79 -5.55
C GLY A 50 -0.14 17.79 -5.92
N ASN A 51 0.84 18.20 -6.72
CA ASN A 51 1.97 17.36 -7.09
C ASN A 51 2.94 17.15 -5.92
N ILE A 52 3.16 18.15 -5.08
CA ILE A 52 3.97 18.05 -3.86
C ILE A 52 3.32 17.07 -2.88
N LEU A 53 2.01 17.15 -2.71
CA LEU A 53 1.26 16.21 -1.87
C LEU A 53 1.34 14.77 -2.40
N ALA A 54 1.24 14.58 -3.73
CA ALA A 54 1.40 13.28 -4.36
C ALA A 54 2.81 12.73 -4.15
N LEU A 55 3.84 13.57 -4.27
CA LEU A 55 5.22 13.18 -4.01
C LEU A 55 5.45 12.79 -2.55
N LYS A 56 4.92 13.55 -1.59
CA LYS A 56 4.98 13.19 -0.16
C LYS A 56 4.31 11.84 0.09
N LYS A 57 3.12 11.57 -0.47
CA LYS A 57 2.43 10.27 -0.35
C LYS A 57 3.22 9.14 -0.98
N LEU A 58 3.90 9.38 -2.10
CA LEU A 58 4.78 8.42 -2.75
C LEU A 58 5.95 8.03 -1.85
N ILE A 59 6.63 9.03 -1.25
CA ILE A 59 7.74 8.78 -0.32
C ILE A 59 7.25 7.97 0.88
N ILE A 60 6.12 8.34 1.49
CA ILE A 60 5.55 7.59 2.61
C ILE A 60 5.31 6.13 2.20
N ALA A 61 4.69 5.90 1.05
CA ALA A 61 4.37 4.54 0.59
C ALA A 61 5.62 3.68 0.32
N LEU A 62 6.72 4.29 -0.11
CA LEU A 62 7.98 3.56 -0.35
C LEU A 62 8.75 3.24 0.94
N MET A 63 8.55 4.01 2.02
CA MET A 63 9.37 3.84 3.24
C MET A 63 9.14 2.51 3.97
N GLY A 64 7.94 1.93 3.94
CA GLY A 64 7.70 0.60 4.49
C GLY A 64 8.57 -0.47 3.84
N PRO A 65 8.44 -0.70 2.51
CA PRO A 65 9.31 -1.62 1.80
C PRO A 65 10.80 -1.30 1.93
N THR A 66 11.17 -0.02 1.96
CA THR A 66 12.58 0.40 2.15
C THR A 66 13.15 -0.10 3.48
N VAL A 67 12.39 -0.02 4.57
CA VAL A 67 12.82 -0.55 5.88
C VAL A 67 13.07 -2.05 5.79
N ASN A 68 12.20 -2.81 5.13
CA ASN A 68 12.40 -4.25 4.98
C ASN A 68 13.66 -4.56 4.17
N PHE A 69 13.91 -3.87 3.06
CA PHE A 69 15.12 -4.08 2.27
C PHE A 69 16.39 -3.63 3.01
N LEU A 70 16.32 -2.57 3.82
CA LEU A 70 17.44 -2.19 4.68
C LEU A 70 17.77 -3.28 5.70
N ILE A 71 16.76 -3.91 6.32
CA ILE A 71 16.97 -5.05 7.22
C ILE A 71 17.65 -6.20 6.47
N VAL A 72 17.20 -6.53 5.25
CA VAL A 72 17.84 -7.56 4.41
C VAL A 72 19.32 -7.24 4.19
N ILE A 73 19.64 -6.01 3.78
CA ILE A 73 21.01 -5.59 3.52
C ILE A 73 21.88 -5.70 4.79
N ILE A 74 21.37 -5.23 5.94
CA ILE A 74 22.09 -5.32 7.22
C ILE A 74 22.37 -6.79 7.57
N PHE A 75 21.39 -7.68 7.45
CA PHE A 75 21.59 -9.10 7.74
C PHE A 75 22.41 -9.83 6.69
N MET A 76 22.56 -9.30 5.48
CA MET A 76 23.50 -9.83 4.48
C MET A 76 24.94 -9.41 4.74
N LEU A 77 25.15 -8.18 5.20
CA LEU A 77 26.50 -7.62 5.42
C LEU A 77 27.10 -8.04 6.77
N PHE A 78 26.27 -8.18 7.78
CA PHE A 78 26.68 -8.53 9.13
C PHE A 78 26.12 -9.91 9.49
N ASP A 79 26.95 -10.75 10.09
CA ASP A 79 26.55 -12.09 10.55
C ASP A 79 25.81 -11.97 11.90
N LEU A 80 24.61 -11.38 11.85
CA LEU A 80 23.80 -11.08 13.03
C LEU A 80 22.88 -12.28 13.33
N GLU A 81 22.93 -12.73 14.57
CA GLU A 81 21.91 -13.62 15.14
C GLU A 81 20.81 -12.80 15.82
N PHE A 82 19.56 -13.13 15.58
CA PHE A 82 18.43 -12.42 16.15
C PHE A 82 17.52 -13.37 16.92
N PHE A 83 17.57 -13.33 18.26
CA PHE A 83 16.69 -14.10 19.15
C PHE A 83 16.53 -15.60 18.77
N ASN A 84 17.61 -16.32 18.52
CA ASN A 84 17.60 -17.73 18.06
C ASN A 84 16.85 -17.96 16.72
N ILE A 85 16.57 -16.90 15.97
CA ILE A 85 15.97 -17.01 14.62
C ILE A 85 17.12 -17.08 13.61
N ARG A 86 17.09 -18.11 12.76
CA ARG A 86 18.08 -18.25 11.69
C ARG A 86 18.05 -17.02 10.77
N ARG A 87 19.22 -16.49 10.45
CA ARG A 87 19.45 -15.34 9.57
C ARG A 87 18.65 -15.43 8.27
N GLU A 88 18.62 -16.62 7.64
CA GLU A 88 17.88 -16.83 6.40
C GLU A 88 16.38 -16.56 6.57
N CYS A 89 15.81 -16.95 7.70
CA CYS A 89 14.39 -16.70 7.98
C CYS A 89 14.09 -15.18 8.07
N VAL A 90 15.00 -14.41 8.66
CA VAL A 90 14.87 -12.95 8.73
C VAL A 90 14.93 -12.35 7.33
N ILE A 91 15.92 -12.76 6.53
CA ILE A 91 16.10 -12.28 5.16
C ILE A 91 14.88 -12.61 4.30
N TYR A 92 14.46 -13.88 4.24
CA TYR A 92 13.32 -14.30 3.43
C TYR A 92 12.01 -13.64 3.87
N SER A 93 11.77 -13.50 5.17
CA SER A 93 10.55 -12.83 5.65
C SER A 93 10.49 -11.37 5.21
N ASN A 94 11.60 -10.63 5.31
CA ASN A 94 11.64 -9.23 4.91
C ASN A 94 11.56 -9.05 3.39
N ILE A 95 12.20 -9.91 2.60
CA ILE A 95 12.04 -9.92 1.15
C ILE A 95 10.57 -10.15 0.77
N LEU A 96 9.92 -11.16 1.36
CA LEU A 96 8.52 -11.48 1.08
C LEU A 96 7.59 -10.32 1.45
N ILE A 97 7.75 -9.73 2.65
CA ILE A 97 6.93 -8.60 3.08
C ILE A 97 7.13 -7.41 2.14
N GLY A 98 8.39 -7.07 1.82
CA GLY A 98 8.70 -5.95 0.93
C GLY A 98 8.16 -6.14 -0.49
N LEU A 99 8.40 -7.30 -1.10
CA LEU A 99 7.94 -7.60 -2.46
C LEU A 99 6.41 -7.69 -2.54
N PHE A 100 5.76 -8.34 -1.55
CA PHE A 100 4.31 -8.45 -1.53
C PHE A 100 3.65 -7.08 -1.44
N ASN A 101 4.17 -6.19 -0.58
CA ASN A 101 3.62 -4.84 -0.46
C ASN A 101 3.90 -3.96 -1.69
N LEU A 102 4.89 -4.27 -2.53
CA LEU A 102 5.16 -3.57 -3.78
C LEU A 102 4.29 -4.03 -4.96
N ILE A 103 3.44 -5.05 -4.80
CA ILE A 103 2.46 -5.44 -5.83
C ILE A 103 1.56 -4.23 -6.14
N PRO A 104 1.35 -3.87 -7.43
CA PRO A 104 0.59 -2.69 -7.83
C PRO A 104 -0.93 -2.90 -7.68
N VAL A 105 -1.35 -3.36 -6.52
CA VAL A 105 -2.75 -3.58 -6.12
C VAL A 105 -3.08 -2.64 -4.96
N TYR A 106 -4.02 -1.72 -5.16
CA TYR A 106 -4.49 -0.90 -4.07
C TYR A 106 -5.37 -1.73 -3.10
N PRO A 107 -5.21 -1.66 -1.77
CA PRO A 107 -4.50 -0.65 -0.99
C PRO A 107 -3.05 -0.98 -0.56
N LEU A 108 -2.38 -1.96 -1.16
CA LEU A 108 -0.98 -2.24 -0.89
C LEU A 108 -0.09 -1.04 -1.25
N ASP A 109 1.14 -1.01 -0.75
CA ASP A 109 2.03 0.14 -0.95
C ASP A 109 2.40 0.35 -2.41
N GLY A 110 2.60 -0.72 -3.19
CA GLY A 110 2.80 -0.64 -4.63
C GLY A 110 1.63 0.02 -5.36
N GLY A 111 0.40 -0.26 -4.93
CA GLY A 111 -0.79 0.43 -5.42
C GLY A 111 -0.82 1.92 -5.03
N ARG A 112 -0.38 2.25 -3.80
CA ARG A 112 -0.27 3.65 -3.34
C ARG A 112 0.82 4.41 -4.09
N VAL A 113 1.97 3.79 -4.33
CA VAL A 113 3.06 4.32 -5.14
C VAL A 113 2.58 4.62 -6.55
N LEU A 114 1.99 3.63 -7.22
CA LEU A 114 1.48 3.77 -8.58
C LEU A 114 0.40 4.85 -8.68
N ARG A 115 -0.52 4.90 -7.73
CA ARG A 115 -1.53 5.95 -7.66
C ARG A 115 -0.93 7.34 -7.51
N SER A 116 0.11 7.49 -6.68
CA SER A 116 0.78 8.78 -6.49
C SER A 116 1.49 9.23 -7.76
N LEU A 117 2.14 8.30 -8.48
CA LEU A 117 2.75 8.55 -9.79
C LEU A 117 1.69 8.96 -10.83
N LEU A 118 0.60 8.20 -10.92
CA LEU A 118 -0.52 8.54 -11.80
C LEU A 118 -1.14 9.90 -11.46
N HIS A 119 -1.21 10.26 -10.17
CA HIS A 119 -1.71 11.57 -9.76
C HIS A 119 -0.87 12.70 -10.34
N ILE A 120 0.45 12.57 -10.34
CA ILE A 120 1.37 13.58 -10.91
C ILE A 120 1.18 13.70 -12.43
N VAL A 121 0.94 12.59 -13.13
CA VAL A 121 0.89 12.56 -14.60
C VAL A 121 -0.50 12.90 -15.14
N VAL A 122 -1.56 12.30 -14.61
CA VAL A 122 -2.93 12.38 -15.16
C VAL A 122 -3.93 13.10 -14.25
N GLY A 123 -3.48 13.55 -13.09
CA GLY A 123 -4.31 14.21 -12.09
C GLY A 123 -5.05 13.28 -11.15
N LEU A 124 -5.57 13.85 -10.05
CA LEU A 124 -6.14 13.11 -8.93
C LEU A 124 -7.30 12.18 -9.34
N GLN A 125 -8.26 12.71 -10.10
CA GLN A 125 -9.49 11.98 -10.43
C GLN A 125 -9.24 10.78 -11.34
N LYS A 126 -8.45 10.96 -12.39
CA LYS A 126 -8.09 9.90 -13.32
C LYS A 126 -7.16 8.85 -12.68
N SER A 127 -6.29 9.27 -11.75
CA SER A 127 -5.41 8.33 -11.04
C SER A 127 -6.19 7.27 -10.26
N TYR A 128 -7.34 7.61 -9.66
CA TYR A 128 -8.22 6.65 -9.00
C TYR A 128 -8.82 5.63 -9.98
N GLU A 129 -9.21 6.09 -11.17
CA GLU A 129 -9.79 5.19 -12.18
C GLU A 129 -8.76 4.22 -12.71
N TYR A 130 -7.59 4.72 -13.10
CA TYR A 130 -6.52 3.88 -13.63
C TYR A 130 -6.00 2.87 -12.60
N ILE A 131 -5.76 3.29 -11.35
CA ILE A 131 -5.29 2.35 -10.33
C ILE A 131 -6.30 1.25 -10.06
N ASN A 132 -7.60 1.56 -10.12
CA ASN A 132 -8.64 0.57 -9.92
C ASN A 132 -8.63 -0.48 -11.04
N VAL A 133 -8.53 -0.06 -12.31
CA VAL A 133 -8.41 -0.97 -13.45
C VAL A 133 -7.14 -1.83 -13.33
N ILE A 134 -6.00 -1.20 -13.04
CA ILE A 134 -4.72 -1.90 -12.90
C ILE A 134 -4.79 -2.92 -11.75
N SER A 135 -5.35 -2.56 -10.60
CA SER A 135 -5.52 -3.47 -9.46
C SER A 135 -6.38 -4.68 -9.82
N ASN A 136 -7.50 -4.47 -10.51
CA ASN A 136 -8.36 -5.57 -10.96
C ASN A 136 -7.61 -6.52 -11.91
N VAL A 137 -6.91 -5.97 -12.90
CA VAL A 137 -6.11 -6.77 -13.86
C VAL A 137 -5.01 -7.54 -13.13
N CYS A 138 -4.27 -6.89 -12.23
CA CYS A 138 -3.23 -7.55 -11.45
C CYS A 138 -3.75 -8.71 -10.61
N VAL A 139 -4.90 -8.53 -9.94
CA VAL A 139 -5.47 -9.62 -9.12
C VAL A 139 -5.95 -10.78 -9.99
N ILE A 140 -6.51 -10.53 -11.17
CA ILE A 140 -6.87 -11.58 -12.14
C ILE A 140 -5.62 -12.36 -12.57
N VAL A 141 -4.55 -11.67 -12.95
CA VAL A 141 -3.27 -12.28 -13.36
C VAL A 141 -2.68 -13.10 -12.22
N LEU A 142 -2.65 -12.55 -11.00
CA LEU A 142 -2.18 -13.25 -9.81
C LEU A 142 -3.03 -14.50 -9.51
N THR A 143 -4.34 -14.44 -9.71
CA THR A 143 -5.24 -15.59 -9.53
C THR A 143 -4.92 -16.69 -10.52
N PHE A 144 -4.64 -16.34 -11.78
CA PHE A 144 -4.26 -17.30 -12.80
C PHE A 144 -2.94 -18.03 -12.43
N PHE A 145 -1.89 -17.26 -12.08
CA PHE A 145 -0.61 -17.85 -11.67
C PHE A 145 -0.73 -18.69 -10.39
N SER A 146 -1.54 -18.23 -9.42
CA SER A 146 -1.79 -18.99 -8.21
C SER A 146 -2.50 -20.29 -8.43
N SER A 147 -3.47 -20.35 -9.36
CA SER A 147 -4.15 -21.59 -9.73
C SER A 147 -3.15 -22.65 -10.19
N ILE A 148 -2.17 -22.24 -11.00
CA ILE A 148 -1.07 -23.10 -11.43
C ILE A 148 -0.22 -23.55 -10.24
N MET A 149 0.18 -22.60 -9.36
CA MET A 149 0.98 -22.89 -8.17
C MET A 149 0.29 -23.85 -7.19
N VAL A 150 -1.01 -23.69 -6.97
CA VAL A 150 -1.80 -24.58 -6.11
C VAL A 150 -1.82 -26.00 -6.68
N PHE A 151 -1.96 -26.12 -8.00
CA PHE A 151 -1.97 -27.44 -8.67
C PHE A 151 -0.63 -28.16 -8.49
N TYR A 152 0.50 -27.44 -8.65
CA TYR A 152 1.84 -28.05 -8.54
C TYR A 152 2.31 -28.25 -7.08
N LEU A 153 2.13 -27.25 -6.22
CA LEU A 153 2.69 -27.25 -4.86
C LEU A 153 1.72 -27.79 -3.81
N LYS A 154 0.45 -28.03 -4.16
CA LYS A 154 -0.64 -28.47 -3.24
C LYS A 154 -0.74 -27.61 -1.97
N ASN A 155 -0.35 -26.33 -2.08
CA ASN A 155 -0.30 -25.41 -0.93
C ASN A 155 -1.55 -24.51 -0.89
N VAL A 156 -2.45 -24.77 0.04
CA VAL A 156 -3.71 -24.04 0.21
C VAL A 156 -3.49 -22.61 0.71
N SER A 157 -2.35 -22.29 1.33
CA SER A 157 -2.08 -20.95 1.86
C SER A 157 -2.12 -19.86 0.78
N VAL A 158 -1.73 -20.21 -0.45
CA VAL A 158 -1.77 -19.28 -1.60
C VAL A 158 -3.20 -18.87 -1.92
N VAL A 159 -4.18 -19.79 -1.79
CA VAL A 159 -5.61 -19.51 -2.03
C VAL A 159 -6.13 -18.48 -1.04
N VAL A 160 -5.73 -18.59 0.24
CA VAL A 160 -6.13 -17.65 1.30
C VAL A 160 -5.62 -16.25 1.00
N ILE A 161 -4.35 -16.13 0.58
CA ILE A 161 -3.73 -14.83 0.23
C ILE A 161 -4.48 -14.17 -0.94
N ILE A 162 -4.80 -14.94 -1.98
CA ILE A 162 -5.53 -14.40 -3.14
C ILE A 162 -6.96 -14.06 -2.81
N GLY A 163 -7.66 -14.91 -2.06
CA GLY A 163 -8.98 -14.58 -1.56
C GLY A 163 -8.99 -13.27 -0.79
N TYR A 164 -7.97 -13.05 0.02
CA TYR A 164 -7.79 -11.77 0.73
C TYR A 164 -7.57 -10.59 -0.23
N LEU A 165 -6.70 -10.72 -1.25
CA LEU A 165 -6.50 -9.68 -2.26
C LEU A 165 -7.80 -9.36 -3.01
N TRP A 166 -8.60 -10.36 -3.37
CA TRP A 166 -9.93 -10.16 -3.96
C TRP A 166 -10.85 -9.37 -3.04
N CYS A 167 -10.91 -9.70 -1.75
CA CYS A 167 -11.71 -8.95 -0.78
C CYS A 167 -11.29 -7.48 -0.71
N LEU A 168 -9.97 -7.19 -0.74
CA LEU A 168 -9.46 -5.83 -0.75
C LEU A 168 -9.90 -5.06 -2.00
N VAL A 169 -9.73 -5.64 -3.18
CA VAL A 169 -10.07 -5.00 -4.45
C VAL A 169 -11.58 -4.79 -4.58
N ILE A 170 -12.40 -5.77 -4.17
CA ILE A 170 -13.88 -5.62 -4.17
C ILE A 170 -14.29 -4.48 -3.23
N ARG A 171 -13.70 -4.40 -2.04
CA ARG A 171 -13.98 -3.31 -1.09
C ARG A 171 -13.65 -1.95 -1.67
N GLU A 172 -12.51 -1.82 -2.35
CA GLU A 172 -12.10 -0.57 -2.98
C GLU A 172 -12.99 -0.19 -4.16
N ASN A 173 -13.35 -1.16 -5.01
CA ASN A 173 -14.29 -0.96 -6.10
C ASN A 173 -15.65 -0.44 -5.59
N LYS A 174 -16.15 -0.99 -4.49
CA LYS A 174 -17.39 -0.54 -3.85
C LYS A 174 -17.28 0.90 -3.34
N MET A 175 -16.16 1.24 -2.70
CA MET A 175 -15.87 2.61 -2.25
C MET A 175 -15.81 3.60 -3.42
N MET A 176 -15.15 3.23 -4.53
CA MET A 176 -15.06 4.06 -5.74
C MET A 176 -16.43 4.30 -6.37
N ASN A 177 -17.26 3.26 -6.48
CA ASN A 177 -18.61 3.38 -7.02
C ASN A 177 -19.50 4.28 -6.14
N TRP A 178 -19.36 4.17 -4.82
CA TRP A 178 -20.05 5.04 -3.87
C TRP A 178 -19.62 6.50 -4.04
N ARG A 179 -18.31 6.80 -4.19
CA ARG A 179 -17.80 8.15 -4.45
C ARG A 179 -18.35 8.73 -5.76
N ARG A 180 -18.32 7.94 -6.85
CA ARG A 180 -18.89 8.37 -8.15
C ARG A 180 -20.39 8.67 -8.07
N SER A 181 -21.14 7.88 -7.31
CA SER A 181 -22.57 8.09 -7.09
C SER A 181 -22.84 9.39 -6.31
N TRP A 182 -22.02 9.62 -5.28
CA TRP A 182 -22.08 10.84 -4.47
C TRP A 182 -21.79 12.10 -5.31
N GLU A 183 -20.70 12.08 -6.10
CA GLU A 183 -20.33 13.19 -7.00
C GLU A 183 -21.42 13.54 -8.01
N ARG A 184 -22.12 12.54 -8.52
CA ARG A 184 -23.26 12.76 -9.45
C ARG A 184 -24.47 13.38 -8.78
N ASN A 185 -24.75 13.01 -7.54
CA ASN A 185 -26.00 13.41 -6.87
C ASN A 185 -25.86 14.75 -6.11
N TRP A 186 -24.67 15.11 -5.63
CA TRP A 186 -24.48 16.23 -4.70
C TRP A 186 -23.46 17.28 -5.17
N GLY A 187 -22.92 17.16 -6.37
CA GLY A 187 -21.94 18.12 -6.89
C GLY A 187 -20.54 17.95 -6.27
N ARG A 188 -19.54 18.62 -6.87
CA ARG A 188 -18.11 18.46 -6.55
C ARG A 188 -17.64 19.04 -5.21
N PHE A 189 -18.53 19.55 -4.39
CA PHE A 189 -18.19 20.24 -3.14
C PHE A 189 -18.47 19.36 -1.93
N SER A 190 -17.41 19.04 -1.20
CA SER A 190 -17.33 18.38 0.11
C SER A 190 -17.32 16.85 0.14
N PHE A 191 -16.13 16.25 -0.13
CA PHE A 191 -15.83 14.96 0.44
C PHE A 191 -15.23 15.12 1.84
N PRO A 192 -15.75 14.41 2.86
CA PRO A 192 -14.93 14.14 4.02
C PRO A 192 -13.75 13.27 3.55
N VAL A 193 -12.54 13.80 3.65
CA VAL A 193 -11.29 13.05 3.41
C VAL A 193 -11.18 12.03 4.55
N LEU A 194 -11.54 10.78 4.27
CA LEU A 194 -11.27 9.63 5.14
C LEU A 194 -9.88 9.10 4.84
#